data_8f399f3af10298941c334658e0f7c093
#
_entry.id   8f399f3af10298941c334658e0f7c093
#
_cell.length_a   1.000
_cell.length_b   1.000
_cell.length_c   1.000
_cell.angle_alpha   90.00
_cell.angle_beta   90.00
_cell.angle_gamma   90.00
#
_symmetry.space_group_name_H-M   'P 1'
#
loop_
_entity.id
_entity.type
_entity.pdbx_description
1 polymer ?
#
loop_
_entity_poly.entity_id
_entity_poly.type
_entity_poly.pdbx_seq_one_letter_code
_entity_poly.pdbx_strand_id
1 'polypeptide(L)' 'MKVVMPQIGMTMVAGVIENWLVEDGAEVKKGDTILEISTEKLMNNVEAPATGKIKILEEVGATVSCGEPIAEIEE' A
#
# COMPACT_ATOMS: atom_id res chain seq x y z
N MET A 1 3.54 12.55 2.02
CA MET A 1 3.90 11.40 2.89
C MET A 1 3.97 10.14 2.06
N LYS A 2 5.03 9.39 2.19
CA LYS A 2 5.19 8.14 1.44
C LYS A 2 4.49 6.99 2.14
N VAL A 3 3.78 6.19 1.35
CA VAL A 3 3.21 4.94 1.83
C VAL A 3 4.18 3.84 1.43
N VAL A 4 4.70 3.13 2.41
CA VAL A 4 5.66 2.05 2.16
C VAL A 4 5.01 0.70 2.37
N MET A 5 5.59 -0.34 1.76
CA MET A 5 5.13 -1.71 1.97
C MET A 5 5.32 -2.07 3.44
N PRO A 6 4.25 -2.33 4.20
CA PRO A 6 4.37 -2.65 5.62
C PRO A 6 4.94 -4.04 5.83
N GLN A 7 5.69 -4.19 6.89
CA GLN A 7 6.13 -5.50 7.34
C GLN A 7 5.10 -6.05 8.30
N ILE A 8 4.33 -7.03 7.85
CA ILE A 8 3.22 -7.59 8.62
C ILE A 8 3.67 -8.75 9.49
N GLY A 9 4.64 -9.51 9.03
CA GLY A 9 5.21 -10.62 9.79
C GLY A 9 6.70 -10.43 10.01
N MET A 10 7.24 -11.04 11.04
CA MET A 10 8.67 -10.91 11.38
C MET A 10 9.59 -11.41 10.28
N THR A 11 9.13 -12.38 9.49
CA THR A 11 9.91 -12.98 8.42
C THR A 11 9.52 -12.43 7.04
N MET A 12 8.58 -11.50 6.98
CA MET A 12 8.13 -10.92 5.74
C MET A 12 9.20 -9.99 5.17
N VAL A 13 9.67 -10.28 3.97
CA VAL A 13 10.66 -9.44 3.27
C VAL A 13 10.06 -8.67 2.11
N ALA A 14 8.94 -9.16 1.58
CA ALA A 14 8.26 -8.52 0.46
C ALA A 14 6.79 -8.91 0.46
N GLY A 15 5.99 -8.13 -0.26
CA GLY A 15 4.58 -8.43 -0.48
C GLY A 15 4.20 -8.15 -1.91
N VAL A 16 3.09 -8.73 -2.35
CA VAL A 16 2.55 -8.52 -3.68
C VAL A 16 1.32 -7.64 -3.57
N ILE A 17 1.23 -6.64 -4.42
CA ILE A 17 0.05 -5.77 -4.49
C ILE A 17 -1.04 -6.54 -5.22
N GLU A 18 -2.08 -6.93 -4.49
CA GLU A 18 -3.19 -7.72 -5.05
C GLU A 18 -4.27 -6.85 -5.68
N ASN A 19 -4.60 -5.74 -5.04
CA ASN A 19 -5.66 -4.89 -5.53
C ASN A 19 -5.54 -3.48 -4.95
N TRP A 20 -5.73 -2.48 -5.81
CA TRP A 20 -5.86 -1.09 -5.38
C TRP A 20 -7.34 -0.78 -5.22
N LEU A 21 -7.72 -0.34 -4.03
CA LEU A 21 -9.11 0.00 -3.72
C LEU A 21 -9.45 1.46 -4.06
N VAL A 22 -8.42 2.23 -4.42
CA VAL A 22 -8.57 3.63 -4.83
C VAL A 22 -7.83 3.84 -6.15
N GLU A 23 -8.22 4.87 -6.88
CA GLU A 23 -7.57 5.21 -8.15
C GLU A 23 -6.40 6.17 -7.91
N ASP A 24 -5.47 6.19 -8.87
CA ASP A 24 -4.38 7.15 -8.87
C ASP A 24 -4.95 8.57 -8.92
N GLY A 25 -4.51 9.40 -8.00
CA GLY A 25 -5.03 10.75 -7.86
C GLY A 25 -6.28 10.86 -7.00
N ALA A 26 -6.81 9.76 -6.47
CA ALA A 26 -7.98 9.78 -5.62
C ALA A 26 -7.68 10.44 -4.28
N GLU A 27 -8.70 11.05 -3.70
CA GLU A 27 -8.59 11.61 -2.37
C GLU A 27 -8.86 10.53 -1.33
N VAL A 28 -7.97 10.38 -0.36
CA VAL A 28 -8.09 9.38 0.69
C VAL A 28 -8.03 10.05 2.05
N LYS A 29 -8.59 9.38 3.05
CA LYS A 29 -8.56 9.85 4.43
C LYS A 29 -7.72 8.90 5.27
N LYS A 30 -7.06 9.44 6.27
CA LYS A 30 -6.29 8.64 7.23
C LYS A 30 -7.17 7.54 7.80
N GLY A 31 -6.69 6.31 7.71
CA GLY A 31 -7.42 5.13 8.16
C GLY A 31 -8.24 4.43 7.09
N ASP A 32 -8.40 5.04 5.91
CA ASP A 32 -9.09 4.37 4.81
C ASP A 32 -8.24 3.22 4.27
N THR A 33 -8.89 2.09 4.00
CA THR A 33 -8.20 0.98 3.33
C THR A 33 -7.98 1.36 1.87
N ILE A 34 -6.73 1.46 1.47
CA ILE A 34 -6.37 1.93 0.13
C ILE A 34 -5.94 0.82 -0.82
N LEU A 35 -5.40 -0.27 -0.30
CA LEU A 35 -5.01 -1.41 -1.14
C LEU A 35 -4.98 -2.69 -0.33
N GLU A 36 -4.97 -3.78 -1.06
CA GLU A 36 -4.79 -5.12 -0.51
C GLU A 36 -3.46 -5.67 -0.99
N ILE A 37 -2.71 -6.24 -0.06
CA ILE A 37 -1.45 -6.92 -0.37
C ILE A 37 -1.54 -8.37 0.05
N SER A 38 -0.77 -9.21 -0.59
CA SER A 38 -0.65 -10.61 -0.19
C SER A 38 0.79 -10.96 0.13
N THR A 39 0.92 -11.85 1.09
CA THR A 39 2.17 -12.51 1.41
C THR A 39 1.95 -14.01 1.17
N GLU A 40 2.95 -14.84 1.42
CA GLU A 40 2.87 -16.27 1.13
C GLU A 40 1.58 -16.96 1.58
N LYS A 41 1.00 -16.53 2.69
CA LYS A 41 -0.15 -17.22 3.29
C LYS A 41 -1.31 -16.31 3.67
N LEU A 42 -1.13 -15.00 3.61
CA LEU A 42 -2.11 -14.07 4.15
C LEU A 42 -2.36 -12.92 3.20
N MET A 43 -3.60 -12.46 3.19
CA MET A 43 -3.94 -11.19 2.55
C MET A 43 -4.14 -10.16 3.66
N ASN A 44 -3.63 -8.97 3.43
CA ASN A 44 -3.72 -7.89 4.40
C ASN A 44 -4.12 -6.59 3.69
N ASN A 45 -4.79 -5.73 4.44
CA ASN A 45 -5.19 -4.43 3.95
C ASN A 45 -4.20 -3.37 4.42
N VAL A 46 -3.92 -2.41 3.57
CA VAL A 46 -3.08 -1.26 3.92
C VAL A 46 -3.97 -0.04 4.05
N GLU A 47 -3.83 0.65 5.17
CA GLU A 47 -4.60 1.85 5.43
C GLU A 47 -3.79 3.10 5.10
N ALA A 48 -4.48 4.16 4.72
CA ALA A 48 -3.82 5.43 4.43
C ALA A 48 -3.25 6.03 5.73
N PRO A 49 -1.97 6.40 5.73
CA PRO A 49 -1.34 6.99 6.91
C PRO A 49 -1.68 8.47 7.10
N ALA A 50 -2.27 9.09 6.09
CA ALA A 50 -2.61 10.50 6.12
C ALA A 50 -3.78 10.79 5.19
N THR A 51 -4.38 11.97 5.34
CA THR A 51 -5.44 12.44 4.47
C THR A 51 -4.83 13.28 3.34
N GLY A 52 -5.21 13.01 2.11
CA GLY A 52 -4.72 13.75 0.95
C GLY A 52 -4.98 13.00 -0.35
N LYS A 53 -4.33 13.45 -1.42
CA LYS A 53 -4.41 12.78 -2.71
C LYS A 53 -3.33 11.72 -2.83
N ILE A 54 -3.71 10.55 -3.26
CA ILE A 54 -2.78 9.42 -3.40
C ILE A 54 -2.21 9.36 -4.81
N LYS A 55 -0.90 9.15 -4.89
CA LYS A 55 -0.24 8.85 -6.14
C LYS A 55 0.27 7.41 -6.06
N ILE A 56 -0.21 6.58 -6.95
CA ILE A 56 0.18 5.17 -6.99
C ILE A 56 1.53 5.04 -7.68
N LEU A 57 2.49 4.42 -7.00
CA LEU A 57 3.85 4.24 -7.52
C LEU A 57 4.09 2.83 -8.05
N GLU A 58 3.31 1.85 -7.59
CA GLU A 58 3.45 0.45 -7.99
C GLU A 58 2.10 -0.10 -8.44
N GLU A 59 2.12 -0.94 -9.47
CA GLU A 59 0.90 -1.50 -10.05
C GLU A 59 0.48 -2.80 -9.36
N VAL A 60 -0.79 -3.19 -9.59
CA VAL A 60 -1.31 -4.51 -9.18
C VAL A 60 -0.43 -5.61 -9.78
N GLY A 61 -0.09 -6.58 -8.97
CA GLY A 61 0.79 -7.67 -9.36
C GLY A 61 2.26 -7.44 -9.10
N ALA A 62 2.64 -6.22 -8.71
CA ALA A 62 4.03 -5.91 -8.40
C ALA A 62 4.44 -6.52 -7.07
N THR A 63 5.64 -7.08 -7.03
CA THR A 63 6.26 -7.54 -5.79
C THR A 63 7.15 -6.42 -5.28
N VAL A 64 6.88 -5.96 -4.07
CA VAL A 64 7.58 -4.83 -3.48
C VAL A 64 8.20 -5.26 -2.16
N SER A 65 9.47 -4.92 -1.97
CA SER A 65 10.17 -5.21 -0.72
C SER A 65 9.60 -4.37 0.42
N CYS A 66 9.59 -4.95 1.63
CA CYS A 66 9.15 -4.22 2.81
C CYS A 66 10.00 -2.96 3.00
N GLY A 67 9.35 -1.84 3.25
CA GLY A 67 10.02 -0.55 3.39
C GLY A 67 10.14 0.25 2.11
N GLU A 68 9.87 -0.36 0.95
CA GLU A 68 9.89 0.35 -0.32
C GLU A 68 8.60 1.14 -0.52
N PRO A 69 8.67 2.33 -1.13
CA PRO A 69 7.47 3.13 -1.36
C PRO A 69 6.56 2.47 -2.40
N ILE A 70 5.27 2.42 -2.08
CA ILE A 70 4.24 1.86 -2.97
C ILE A 70 3.27 2.94 -3.44
N ALA A 71 3.21 4.04 -2.71
CA ALA A 71 2.37 5.18 -3.06
C ALA A 71 2.90 6.41 -2.32
N GLU A 72 2.36 7.56 -2.71
CA GLU A 72 2.65 8.81 -2.04
C GLU A 72 1.34 9.56 -1.82
N ILE A 73 1.17 10.13 -0.64
CA ILE A 73 -0.01 10.93 -0.32
C ILE A 73 0.42 12.37 -0.21
N GLU A 74 -0.21 13.21 -1.01
CA GLU A 74 -0.01 14.66 -0.99
C GLU A 74 -1.07 15.28 -0.10
N GLU A 75 -0.64 15.74 1.05
CA GLU A 75 -1.52 16.33 2.05
C GLU A 75 -1.94 17.78 1.70
#